data_01ba3fbdd8585063b251eb885d2d22f6
#
_entry.id   01ba3fbdd8585063b251eb885d2d22f6
#
_cell.length_a   1.000
_cell.length_b   1.000
_cell.length_c   1.000
_cell.angle_alpha   90.00
_cell.angle_beta   90.00
_cell.angle_gamma   90.00
#
_symmetry.space_group_name_H-M   'P 1'
#
loop_
_entity.id
_entity.type
_entity.pdbx_description
1 polymer ?
#
loop_
_entity_poly.entity_id
_entity_poly.type
_entity_poly.pdbx_seq_one_letter_code
_entity_poly.pdbx_strand_id
1 'polypeptide(L)'
;MTIDRTLAVSGRIILQILHDRRSIGLIIGAPVIVMSLVGFSFSNQEDILNRVAPALIATFVLFFTFLLTGISFLRERTQGTLERMLVTPVGRGDILVGYFLGFIPFAIAQSIVIVAFTVLVLQIDHKGNLWDVVILLVALIGVAVNLGIFISIFAKNEFQITQFIPIVLSPQIFLSGIILPIEQMPSYFQAISVIMPLRYGVSGLQSIMLRGDGISDIIGDVAILAGFSLTLLI
;
A
#
# COMPACT_ATOMS: atom_id res chain seq x y z
N MET A 1 22.63 -14.70 -0.54
CA MET A 1 21.94 -13.64 0.24
C MET A 1 22.49 -13.67 1.66
N THR A 2 23.01 -12.56 2.14
CA THR A 2 23.61 -12.46 3.48
C THR A 2 22.79 -11.47 4.30
N ILE A 3 22.29 -11.88 5.45
CA ILE A 3 21.41 -11.07 6.30
C ILE A 3 22.03 -9.69 6.61
N ASP A 4 23.33 -9.65 6.94
CA ASP A 4 24.03 -8.40 7.27
C ASP A 4 24.02 -7.39 6.12
N ARG A 5 24.16 -7.86 4.87
CA ARG A 5 24.14 -7.01 3.67
C ARG A 5 22.74 -6.45 3.41
N THR A 6 21.73 -7.29 3.52
CA THR A 6 20.32 -6.90 3.40
C THR A 6 19.96 -5.85 4.44
N LEU A 7 20.34 -6.05 5.71
CA LEU A 7 20.09 -5.10 6.79
C LEU A 7 20.87 -3.79 6.61
N ALA A 8 22.09 -3.82 6.06
CA ALA A 8 22.85 -2.63 5.77
C ALA A 8 22.16 -1.78 4.68
N VAL A 9 21.62 -2.41 3.62
CA VAL A 9 20.84 -1.73 2.57
C VAL A 9 19.55 -1.16 3.19
N SER A 10 18.80 -1.93 3.95
CA SER A 10 17.58 -1.48 4.61
C SER A 10 17.84 -0.29 5.55
N GLY A 11 18.84 -0.38 6.41
CA GLY A 11 19.22 0.69 7.33
C GLY A 11 19.59 2.00 6.59
N ARG A 12 20.31 1.87 5.46
CA ARG A 12 20.61 3.03 4.61
C ARG A 12 19.34 3.70 4.08
N ILE A 13 18.39 2.93 3.55
CA ILE A 13 17.12 3.45 3.02
C ILE A 13 16.32 4.13 4.12
N ILE A 14 16.22 3.51 5.30
CA ILE A 14 15.55 4.10 6.46
C ILE A 14 16.18 5.45 6.82
N LEU A 15 17.48 5.53 6.96
CA LEU A 15 18.18 6.78 7.28
C LEU A 15 17.96 7.84 6.20
N GLN A 16 18.01 7.47 4.93
CA GLN A 16 17.79 8.36 3.81
C GLN A 16 16.39 9.00 3.85
N ILE A 17 15.33 8.19 4.08
CA ILE A 17 13.95 8.69 4.18
C ILE A 17 13.79 9.55 5.43
N LEU A 18 14.38 9.16 6.57
CA LEU A 18 14.31 9.95 7.82
C LEU A 18 14.95 11.33 7.69
N HIS A 19 15.95 11.50 6.83
CA HIS A 19 16.55 12.79 6.56
C HIS A 19 15.74 13.66 5.58
N ASP A 20 14.85 13.08 4.80
CA ASP A 20 13.94 13.79 3.91
C ASP A 20 12.63 14.17 4.63
N ARG A 21 12.71 15.24 5.45
CA ARG A 21 11.57 15.75 6.22
C ARG A 21 10.36 16.11 5.36
N ARG A 22 10.58 16.51 4.09
CA ARG A 22 9.51 16.88 3.17
C ARG A 22 8.74 15.64 2.72
N SER A 23 9.45 14.59 2.35
CA SER A 23 8.81 13.31 1.98
C SER A 23 8.04 12.72 3.16
N ILE A 24 8.59 12.74 4.38
CA ILE A 24 7.87 12.26 5.57
C ILE A 24 6.58 13.07 5.81
N GLY A 25 6.66 14.40 5.72
CA GLY A 25 5.49 15.26 5.90
C GLY A 25 4.40 14.96 4.87
N LEU A 26 4.75 14.69 3.61
CA LEU A 26 3.80 14.32 2.57
C LEU A 26 3.25 12.90 2.73
N ILE A 27 4.09 11.93 3.11
CA ILE A 27 3.69 10.54 3.32
C ILE A 27 2.61 10.44 4.40
N ILE A 28 2.73 11.22 5.46
CA ILE A 28 1.78 11.22 6.58
C ILE A 28 0.65 12.22 6.34
N GLY A 29 0.98 13.43 5.91
CA GLY A 29 0.03 14.54 5.80
C GLY A 29 -0.96 14.38 4.65
N ALA A 30 -0.50 13.95 3.47
CA ALA A 30 -1.37 13.85 2.31
C ALA A 30 -2.54 12.85 2.50
N PRO A 31 -2.32 11.62 3.00
CA PRO A 31 -3.43 10.71 3.29
C PRO A 31 -4.42 11.28 4.31
N VAL A 32 -3.92 11.92 5.37
CA VAL A 32 -4.75 12.53 6.41
C VAL A 32 -5.60 13.66 5.85
N ILE A 33 -5.01 14.53 5.03
CA ILE A 33 -5.76 15.63 4.38
C ILE A 33 -6.85 15.08 3.49
N VAL A 34 -6.54 14.10 2.63
CA VAL A 34 -7.54 13.52 1.73
C VAL A 34 -8.63 12.81 2.53
N MET A 35 -8.25 12.04 3.58
CA MET A 35 -9.22 11.36 4.44
C MET A 35 -10.09 12.35 5.22
N SER A 36 -9.53 13.50 5.64
CA SER A 36 -10.29 14.59 6.28
C SER A 36 -11.31 15.18 5.32
N LEU A 37 -10.91 15.47 4.08
CA LEU A 37 -11.81 16.02 3.06
C LEU A 37 -12.99 15.07 2.79
N VAL A 38 -12.71 13.79 2.62
CA VAL A 38 -13.75 12.78 2.42
C VAL A 38 -14.62 12.65 3.67
N GLY A 39 -14.03 12.47 4.86
CA GLY A 39 -14.75 12.29 6.11
C GLY A 39 -15.68 13.46 6.42
N PHE A 40 -15.19 14.69 6.34
CA PHE A 40 -16.00 15.87 6.59
C PHE A 40 -17.05 16.14 5.51
N SER A 41 -16.81 15.71 4.26
CA SER A 41 -17.83 15.78 3.20
C SER A 41 -19.04 14.88 3.47
N PHE A 42 -18.83 13.78 4.17
CA PHE A 42 -19.88 12.83 4.54
C PHE A 42 -20.33 12.96 6.00
N SER A 43 -19.97 14.04 6.71
CA SER A 43 -20.30 14.23 8.15
C SER A 43 -21.78 14.12 8.49
N ASN A 44 -22.67 14.40 7.53
CA ASN A 44 -24.13 14.24 7.71
C ASN A 44 -24.65 12.89 7.17
N GLN A 45 -23.79 11.98 6.77
CA GLN A 45 -24.13 10.69 6.16
C GLN A 45 -23.23 9.58 6.72
N GLU A 46 -23.29 9.40 8.05
CA GLU A 46 -22.43 8.47 8.80
C GLU A 46 -22.50 7.03 8.27
N ASP A 47 -23.70 6.56 7.88
CA ASP A 47 -23.89 5.21 7.32
C ASP A 47 -23.10 5.00 6.03
N ILE A 48 -23.01 6.04 5.18
CA ILE A 48 -22.24 5.97 3.92
C ILE A 48 -20.75 5.98 4.25
N LEU A 49 -20.34 6.88 5.14
CA LEU A 49 -18.94 7.01 5.55
C LEU A 49 -18.43 5.70 6.18
N ASN A 50 -19.19 5.12 7.12
CA ASN A 50 -18.86 3.85 7.76
C ASN A 50 -18.67 2.72 6.73
N ARG A 51 -19.52 2.67 5.70
CA ARG A 51 -19.43 1.65 4.64
C ARG A 51 -18.23 1.84 3.72
N VAL A 52 -17.87 3.08 3.38
CA VAL A 52 -16.84 3.40 2.39
C VAL A 52 -15.45 3.52 3.03
N ALA A 53 -15.36 3.89 4.31
CA ALA A 53 -14.11 4.12 5.01
C ALA A 53 -13.11 2.96 4.94
N PRO A 54 -13.49 1.68 5.13
CA PRO A 54 -12.55 0.56 5.01
C PRO A 54 -11.91 0.47 3.62
N ALA A 55 -12.71 0.70 2.58
CA ALA A 55 -12.24 0.68 1.20
C ALA A 55 -11.28 1.85 0.89
N LEU A 56 -11.54 3.02 1.47
CA LEU A 56 -10.65 4.19 1.37
C LEU A 56 -9.32 3.95 2.10
N ILE A 57 -9.35 3.33 3.28
CA ILE A 57 -8.12 2.94 4.00
C ILE A 57 -7.25 2.05 3.12
N ALA A 58 -7.82 0.96 2.56
CA ALA A 58 -7.07 0.06 1.66
C ALA A 58 -6.49 0.81 0.46
N THR A 59 -7.32 1.65 -0.18
CA THR A 59 -6.93 2.42 -1.36
C THR A 59 -5.80 3.39 -1.05
N PHE A 60 -5.88 4.14 0.04
CA PHE A 60 -4.87 5.12 0.40
C PHE A 60 -3.57 4.47 0.87
N VAL A 61 -3.65 3.37 1.61
CA VAL A 61 -2.46 2.60 1.99
C VAL A 61 -1.75 2.10 0.73
N LEU A 62 -2.46 1.49 -0.21
CA LEU A 62 -1.86 1.02 -1.46
C LEU A 62 -1.30 2.18 -2.29
N PHE A 63 -2.07 3.26 -2.47
CA PHE A 63 -1.70 4.42 -3.28
C PHE A 63 -0.44 5.12 -2.77
N PHE A 64 -0.46 5.57 -1.52
CA PHE A 64 0.64 6.35 -0.98
C PHE A 64 1.91 5.52 -0.76
N THR A 65 1.76 4.23 -0.41
CA THR A 65 2.90 3.32 -0.34
C THR A 65 3.52 3.08 -1.71
N PHE A 66 2.69 2.83 -2.73
CA PHE A 66 3.13 2.71 -4.13
C PHE A 66 3.88 3.96 -4.59
N LEU A 67 3.34 5.15 -4.30
CA LEU A 67 3.94 6.42 -4.69
C LEU A 67 5.29 6.63 -4.00
N LEU A 68 5.36 6.41 -2.68
CA LEU A 68 6.59 6.52 -1.91
C LEU A 68 7.69 5.63 -2.48
N THR A 69 7.40 4.36 -2.64
CA THR A 69 8.38 3.37 -3.07
C THR A 69 8.79 3.56 -4.53
N GLY A 70 7.82 3.85 -5.40
CA GLY A 70 8.08 4.09 -6.81
C GLY A 70 8.99 5.29 -7.06
N ILE A 71 8.71 6.43 -6.43
CA ILE A 71 9.53 7.63 -6.56
C ILE A 71 10.91 7.42 -5.93
N SER A 72 10.96 6.87 -4.72
CA SER A 72 12.24 6.68 -4.00
C SER A 72 13.16 5.72 -4.76
N PHE A 73 12.64 4.60 -5.25
CA PHE A 73 13.45 3.64 -6.01
C PHE A 73 13.88 4.21 -7.37
N LEU A 74 13.03 4.98 -8.03
CA LEU A 74 13.41 5.68 -9.27
C LEU A 74 14.56 6.66 -9.03
N ARG A 75 14.52 7.46 -7.96
CA ARG A 75 15.60 8.39 -7.59
C ARG A 75 16.93 7.66 -7.42
N GLU A 76 16.93 6.54 -6.71
CA GLU A 76 18.13 5.70 -6.52
C GLU A 76 18.72 5.25 -7.86
N ARG A 77 17.87 4.85 -8.80
CA ARG A 77 18.27 4.39 -10.12
C ARG A 77 18.79 5.54 -10.99
N THR A 78 18.11 6.68 -11.00
CA THR A 78 18.50 7.83 -11.84
C THR A 78 19.74 8.57 -11.31
N GLN A 79 20.03 8.48 -10.03
CA GLN A 79 21.22 9.06 -9.41
C GLN A 79 22.45 8.13 -9.48
N GLY A 80 22.31 6.94 -10.11
CA GLY A 80 23.40 5.97 -10.25
C GLY A 80 23.79 5.29 -8.92
N THR A 81 22.99 5.44 -7.88
CA THR A 81 23.29 4.84 -6.57
C THR A 81 23.12 3.33 -6.60
N LEU A 82 22.13 2.83 -7.34
CA LEU A 82 21.92 1.41 -7.57
C LEU A 82 23.12 0.77 -8.27
N GLU A 83 23.66 1.43 -9.29
CA GLU A 83 24.85 0.97 -10.02
C GLU A 83 26.09 0.91 -9.12
N ARG A 84 26.28 1.90 -8.26
CA ARG A 84 27.37 1.90 -7.27
C ARG A 84 27.24 0.76 -6.26
N MET A 85 26.01 0.37 -5.87
CA MET A 85 25.82 -0.79 -5.01
C MET A 85 26.14 -2.11 -5.72
N LEU A 86 25.86 -2.23 -7.02
CA LEU A 86 26.13 -3.43 -7.80
C LEU A 86 27.63 -3.72 -7.98
N VAL A 87 28.52 -2.74 -7.83
CA VAL A 87 29.98 -2.97 -7.85
C VAL A 87 30.53 -3.37 -6.47
N THR A 88 29.69 -3.34 -5.42
CA THR A 88 30.03 -3.89 -4.10
C THR A 88 29.69 -5.39 -4.02
N PRO A 89 30.15 -6.14 -3.02
CA PRO A 89 29.81 -7.55 -2.88
C PRO A 89 28.37 -7.82 -2.43
N VAL A 90 27.44 -6.91 -2.72
CA VAL A 90 26.00 -7.01 -2.41
C VAL A 90 25.29 -7.64 -3.61
N GLY A 91 24.55 -8.73 -3.38
CA GLY A 91 23.78 -9.41 -4.42
C GLY A 91 22.50 -8.66 -4.79
N ARG A 92 21.97 -8.91 -6.00
CA ARG A 92 20.70 -8.31 -6.48
C ARG A 92 19.54 -8.60 -5.51
N GLY A 93 19.46 -9.82 -4.98
CA GLY A 93 18.45 -10.19 -3.98
C GLY A 93 18.60 -9.45 -2.66
N ASP A 94 19.85 -9.19 -2.21
CA ASP A 94 20.09 -8.41 -0.99
C ASP A 94 19.62 -6.96 -1.17
N ILE A 95 19.76 -6.41 -2.37
CA ILE A 95 19.28 -5.07 -2.72
C ILE A 95 17.75 -5.04 -2.69
N LEU A 96 17.07 -5.90 -3.45
CA LEU A 96 15.59 -5.89 -3.55
C LEU A 96 14.94 -6.10 -2.18
N VAL A 97 15.38 -7.10 -1.43
CA VAL A 97 14.85 -7.37 -0.08
C VAL A 97 15.23 -6.24 0.89
N GLY A 98 16.42 -5.66 0.76
CA GLY A 98 16.85 -4.52 1.57
C GLY A 98 15.98 -3.28 1.33
N TYR A 99 15.63 -2.98 0.07
CA TYR A 99 14.68 -1.90 -0.26
C TYR A 99 13.29 -2.21 0.27
N PHE A 100 12.80 -3.43 0.06
CA PHE A 100 11.52 -3.88 0.58
C PHE A 100 11.43 -3.65 2.10
N LEU A 101 12.41 -4.15 2.85
CA LEU A 101 12.47 -3.97 4.30
C LEU A 101 12.68 -2.51 4.72
N GLY A 102 13.36 -1.72 3.90
CA GLY A 102 13.59 -0.29 4.16
C GLY A 102 12.33 0.57 4.03
N PHE A 103 11.41 0.22 3.13
CA PHE A 103 10.17 0.97 2.93
C PHE A 103 9.03 0.55 3.87
N ILE A 104 9.00 -0.70 4.31
CA ILE A 104 7.93 -1.25 5.17
C ILE A 104 7.66 -0.41 6.43
N PRO A 105 8.67 0.03 7.23
CA PRO A 105 8.42 0.78 8.45
C PRO A 105 7.65 2.10 8.20
N PHE A 106 7.94 2.79 7.09
CA PHE A 106 7.25 4.03 6.73
C PHE A 106 5.83 3.77 6.25
N ALA A 107 5.63 2.72 5.48
CA ALA A 107 4.30 2.31 5.02
C ALA A 107 3.42 1.83 6.19
N ILE A 108 3.98 1.11 7.16
CA ILE A 108 3.27 0.74 8.40
C ILE A 108 2.93 1.99 9.21
N ALA A 109 3.89 2.89 9.43
CA ALA A 109 3.63 4.14 10.17
C ALA A 109 2.52 4.96 9.51
N GLN A 110 2.55 5.10 8.18
CA GLN A 110 1.51 5.76 7.39
C GLN A 110 0.15 5.08 7.56
N SER A 111 0.08 3.76 7.45
CA SER A 111 -1.18 3.02 7.58
C SER A 111 -1.77 3.12 8.98
N ILE A 112 -0.93 3.07 10.02
CA ILE A 112 -1.35 3.30 11.41
C ILE A 112 -1.96 4.71 11.57
N VAL A 113 -1.33 5.73 10.99
CA VAL A 113 -1.85 7.10 11.04
C VAL A 113 -3.21 7.20 10.34
N ILE A 114 -3.36 6.59 9.15
CA ILE A 114 -4.63 6.57 8.41
C ILE A 114 -5.72 5.88 9.25
N VAL A 115 -5.45 4.69 9.77
CA VAL A 115 -6.42 3.94 10.59
C VAL A 115 -6.77 4.69 11.86
N ALA A 116 -5.76 5.19 12.60
CA ALA A 116 -5.97 5.95 13.81
C ALA A 116 -6.79 7.23 13.55
N PHE A 117 -6.48 7.97 12.49
CA PHE A 117 -7.25 9.14 12.10
C PHE A 117 -8.71 8.78 11.76
N THR A 118 -8.92 7.71 11.01
CA THR A 118 -10.26 7.25 10.62
C THR A 118 -11.09 6.83 11.83
N VAL A 119 -10.51 6.09 12.76
CA VAL A 119 -11.22 5.57 13.94
C VAL A 119 -11.39 6.65 15.01
N LEU A 120 -10.34 7.44 15.31
CA LEU A 120 -10.35 8.36 16.44
C LEU A 120 -10.91 9.75 16.10
N VAL A 121 -10.64 10.25 14.88
CA VAL A 121 -11.05 11.61 14.48
C VAL A 121 -12.37 11.59 13.73
N LEU A 122 -12.52 10.68 12.76
CA LEU A 122 -13.76 10.54 12.01
C LEU A 122 -14.80 9.66 12.73
N GLN A 123 -14.41 9.04 13.84
CA GLN A 123 -15.29 8.23 14.70
C GLN A 123 -16.04 7.13 13.93
N ILE A 124 -15.34 6.50 12.96
CA ILE A 124 -15.91 5.42 12.17
C ILE A 124 -16.15 4.19 13.04
N ASP A 125 -17.37 3.68 13.00
CA ASP A 125 -17.74 2.44 13.71
C ASP A 125 -16.98 1.25 13.13
N HIS A 126 -16.41 0.43 13.99
CA HIS A 126 -15.75 -0.81 13.61
C HIS A 126 -16.14 -1.94 14.58
N LYS A 127 -16.48 -3.08 14.02
CA LYS A 127 -16.92 -4.25 14.83
C LYS A 127 -15.79 -5.20 15.17
N GLY A 128 -14.79 -5.29 14.26
CA GLY A 128 -13.68 -6.23 14.38
C GLY A 128 -12.49 -5.69 15.15
N ASN A 129 -11.49 -6.56 15.32
CA ASN A 129 -10.28 -6.24 16.06
C ASN A 129 -9.31 -5.43 15.16
N LEU A 130 -8.78 -4.33 15.67
CA LEU A 130 -7.81 -3.50 14.95
C LEU A 130 -6.47 -4.23 14.65
N TRP A 131 -6.11 -5.27 15.41
CA TRP A 131 -4.95 -6.11 15.10
C TRP A 131 -5.13 -6.87 13.78
N ASP A 132 -6.34 -7.35 13.49
CA ASP A 132 -6.64 -8.04 12.22
C ASP A 132 -6.56 -7.06 11.04
N VAL A 133 -6.98 -5.80 11.25
CA VAL A 133 -6.78 -4.70 10.29
C VAL A 133 -5.30 -4.50 10.00
N VAL A 134 -4.44 -4.44 11.04
CA VAL A 134 -2.99 -4.25 10.87
C VAL A 134 -2.37 -5.41 10.09
N ILE A 135 -2.72 -6.66 10.40
CA ILE A 135 -2.19 -7.84 9.71
C ILE A 135 -2.53 -7.78 8.21
N LEU A 136 -3.78 -7.50 7.87
CA LEU A 136 -4.21 -7.38 6.49
C LEU A 136 -3.50 -6.22 5.77
N LEU A 137 -3.37 -5.07 6.43
CA LEU A 137 -2.67 -3.92 5.86
C LEU A 137 -1.18 -4.18 5.64
N VAL A 138 -0.51 -4.93 6.51
CA VAL A 138 0.89 -5.34 6.30
C VAL A 138 1.03 -6.18 5.04
N ALA A 139 0.10 -7.12 4.79
CA ALA A 139 0.10 -7.89 3.55
C ALA A 139 -0.12 -7.00 2.30
N LEU A 140 -1.07 -6.06 2.37
CA LEU A 140 -1.33 -5.09 1.30
C LEU A 140 -0.14 -4.14 1.07
N ILE A 141 0.54 -3.68 2.13
CA ILE A 141 1.77 -2.88 2.06
C ILE A 141 2.86 -3.65 1.31
N GLY A 142 3.03 -4.94 1.59
CA GLY A 142 3.99 -5.78 0.86
C GLY A 142 3.77 -5.75 -0.65
N VAL A 143 2.51 -5.85 -1.09
CA VAL A 143 2.16 -5.72 -2.52
C VAL A 143 2.44 -4.31 -3.03
N ALA A 144 2.04 -3.27 -2.28
CA ALA A 144 2.20 -1.88 -2.70
C ALA A 144 3.66 -1.47 -2.88
N VAL A 145 4.55 -1.90 -1.95
CA VAL A 145 6.00 -1.69 -2.03
C VAL A 145 6.56 -2.34 -3.30
N ASN A 146 6.28 -3.62 -3.51
CA ASN A 146 6.81 -4.34 -4.66
C ASN A 146 6.26 -3.82 -5.99
N LEU A 147 4.98 -3.44 -6.03
CA LEU A 147 4.36 -2.81 -7.19
C LEU A 147 5.01 -1.45 -7.50
N GLY A 148 5.33 -0.65 -6.48
CA GLY A 148 6.04 0.62 -6.63
C GLY A 148 7.44 0.42 -7.22
N ILE A 149 8.20 -0.54 -6.67
CA ILE A 149 9.53 -0.92 -7.19
C ILE A 149 9.40 -1.39 -8.65
N PHE A 150 8.47 -2.31 -8.94
CA PHE A 150 8.26 -2.86 -10.28
C PHE A 150 7.93 -1.78 -11.32
N ILE A 151 6.96 -0.91 -11.03
CA ILE A 151 6.57 0.17 -11.97
C ILE A 151 7.68 1.19 -12.17
N SER A 152 8.51 1.45 -11.15
CA SER A 152 9.63 2.37 -11.27
C SER A 152 10.65 1.94 -12.34
N ILE A 153 10.72 0.66 -12.69
CA ILE A 153 11.61 0.14 -13.72
C ILE A 153 11.27 0.72 -15.10
N PHE A 154 10.00 0.97 -15.36
CA PHE A 154 9.50 1.50 -16.63
C PHE A 154 9.54 3.03 -16.70
N ALA A 155 9.70 3.72 -15.56
CA ALA A 155 9.75 5.16 -15.50
C ALA A 155 11.18 5.70 -15.71
N LYS A 156 11.30 6.84 -16.42
CA LYS A 156 12.57 7.56 -16.62
C LYS A 156 12.72 8.77 -15.70
N ASN A 157 11.63 9.29 -15.18
CA ASN A 157 11.58 10.43 -14.27
C ASN A 157 10.33 10.36 -13.36
N GLU A 158 10.30 11.20 -12.33
CA GLU A 158 9.21 11.21 -11.34
C GLU A 158 7.85 11.55 -11.96
N PHE A 159 7.84 12.37 -13.02
CA PHE A 159 6.61 12.71 -13.73
C PHE A 159 5.98 11.48 -14.40
N GLN A 160 6.79 10.58 -14.96
CA GLN A 160 6.26 9.33 -15.53
C GLN A 160 5.69 8.40 -14.46
N ILE A 161 6.28 8.33 -13.25
CA ILE A 161 5.65 7.56 -12.16
C ILE A 161 4.26 8.08 -11.85
N THR A 162 4.10 9.41 -11.78
CA THR A 162 2.78 10.00 -11.55
C THR A 162 1.80 9.72 -12.69
N GLN A 163 2.26 9.60 -13.93
CA GLN A 163 1.42 9.17 -15.06
C GLN A 163 1.02 7.69 -14.99
N PHE A 164 1.82 6.82 -14.37
CA PHE A 164 1.44 5.43 -14.15
C PHE A 164 0.38 5.25 -13.06
N ILE A 165 0.22 6.23 -12.15
CA ILE A 165 -0.79 6.17 -11.08
C ILE A 165 -2.18 5.85 -11.63
N PRO A 166 -2.78 6.65 -12.53
CA PRO A 166 -4.11 6.35 -13.03
C PRO A 166 -4.17 5.03 -13.80
N ILE A 167 -3.11 4.65 -14.50
CA ILE A 167 -3.07 3.41 -15.27
C ILE A 167 -3.07 2.18 -14.35
N VAL A 168 -2.36 2.24 -13.23
CA VAL A 168 -2.22 1.13 -12.29
C VAL A 168 -3.38 1.10 -11.30
N LEU A 169 -3.78 2.26 -10.76
CA LEU A 169 -4.75 2.31 -9.67
C LEU A 169 -6.20 2.38 -10.15
N SER A 170 -6.52 3.01 -11.28
CA SER A 170 -7.90 3.08 -11.74
C SER A 170 -8.51 1.69 -11.93
N PRO A 171 -7.87 0.74 -12.65
CA PRO A 171 -8.41 -0.61 -12.74
C PRO A 171 -8.57 -1.27 -11.38
N GLN A 172 -7.64 -1.07 -10.46
CA GLN A 172 -7.72 -1.63 -9.11
C GLN A 172 -8.91 -1.07 -8.33
N ILE A 173 -9.13 0.25 -8.35
CA ILE A 173 -10.26 0.89 -7.68
C ILE A 173 -11.58 0.42 -8.28
N PHE A 174 -11.71 0.43 -9.62
CA PHE A 174 -12.92 0.00 -10.30
C PHE A 174 -13.27 -1.47 -10.04
N LEU A 175 -12.26 -2.35 -10.01
CA LEU A 175 -12.44 -3.79 -9.89
C LEU A 175 -12.28 -4.31 -8.46
N SER A 176 -12.16 -3.43 -7.47
CA SER A 176 -12.05 -3.81 -6.05
C SER A 176 -13.38 -4.01 -5.33
N GLY A 177 -14.50 -3.64 -5.97
CA GLY A 177 -15.81 -3.69 -5.33
C GLY A 177 -16.21 -2.40 -4.59
N ILE A 178 -15.41 -1.34 -4.64
CA ILE A 178 -15.71 -0.05 -3.98
C ILE A 178 -16.89 0.65 -4.64
N ILE A 179 -16.87 0.74 -5.97
CA ILE A 179 -17.87 1.49 -6.75
C ILE A 179 -19.09 0.63 -7.02
N LEU A 180 -18.88 -0.60 -7.47
CA LEU A 180 -19.92 -1.57 -7.75
C LEU A 180 -19.51 -2.92 -7.15
N PRO A 181 -20.39 -3.62 -6.41
CA PRO A 181 -20.13 -4.97 -5.93
C PRO A 181 -19.70 -5.89 -7.09
N ILE A 182 -18.68 -6.72 -6.85
CA ILE A 182 -18.06 -7.53 -7.90
C ILE A 182 -19.08 -8.50 -8.54
N GLU A 183 -20.02 -9.00 -7.75
CA GLU A 183 -21.08 -9.93 -8.19
C GLU A 183 -22.04 -9.28 -9.20
N GLN A 184 -22.15 -7.94 -9.20
CA GLN A 184 -22.97 -7.17 -10.12
C GLN A 184 -22.23 -6.76 -11.39
N MET A 185 -20.92 -7.01 -11.46
CA MET A 185 -20.12 -6.72 -12.65
C MET A 185 -20.32 -7.78 -13.74
N PRO A 186 -20.13 -7.43 -15.03
CA PRO A 186 -20.04 -8.41 -16.10
C PRO A 186 -18.96 -9.47 -15.82
N SER A 187 -19.17 -10.70 -16.27
CA SER A 187 -18.32 -11.86 -15.97
C SER A 187 -16.84 -11.67 -16.33
N TYR A 188 -16.55 -10.93 -17.39
CA TYR A 188 -15.17 -10.62 -17.79
C TYR A 188 -14.49 -9.68 -16.79
N PHE A 189 -15.20 -8.71 -16.18
CA PHE A 189 -14.64 -7.88 -15.11
C PHE A 189 -14.46 -8.66 -13.81
N GLN A 190 -15.38 -9.57 -13.50
CA GLN A 190 -15.20 -10.48 -12.35
C GLN A 190 -13.93 -11.30 -12.50
N ALA A 191 -13.67 -11.84 -13.71
CA ALA A 191 -12.46 -12.61 -13.98
C ALA A 191 -11.17 -11.74 -13.85
N ILE A 192 -11.18 -10.53 -14.39
CA ILE A 192 -10.02 -9.61 -14.27
C ILE A 192 -9.81 -9.14 -12.83
N SER A 193 -10.87 -8.96 -12.05
CA SER A 193 -10.77 -8.51 -10.65
C SER A 193 -9.94 -9.45 -9.77
N VAL A 194 -9.84 -10.73 -10.12
CA VAL A 194 -9.05 -11.73 -9.37
C VAL A 194 -7.56 -11.40 -9.33
N ILE A 195 -7.03 -10.73 -10.36
CA ILE A 195 -5.64 -10.32 -10.43
C ILE A 195 -5.39 -8.90 -9.85
N MET A 196 -6.40 -8.29 -9.22
CA MET A 196 -6.30 -6.97 -8.61
C MET A 196 -6.08 -7.08 -7.09
N PRO A 197 -4.88 -6.80 -6.58
CA PRO A 197 -4.60 -6.92 -5.15
C PRO A 197 -5.50 -6.07 -4.26
N LEU A 198 -5.88 -4.86 -4.71
CA LEU A 198 -6.75 -3.97 -3.93
C LEU A 198 -8.11 -4.62 -3.60
N ARG A 199 -8.62 -5.50 -4.46
CA ARG A 199 -9.85 -6.26 -4.20
C ARG A 199 -9.79 -6.99 -2.86
N TYR A 200 -8.71 -7.69 -2.60
CA TYR A 200 -8.51 -8.47 -1.36
C TYR A 200 -8.30 -7.58 -0.14
N GLY A 201 -7.58 -6.45 -0.31
CA GLY A 201 -7.46 -5.45 0.73
C GLY A 201 -8.80 -4.83 1.13
N VAL A 202 -9.64 -4.48 0.15
CA VAL A 202 -10.99 -3.92 0.37
C VAL A 202 -11.92 -4.96 0.98
N SER A 203 -11.98 -6.17 0.41
CA SER A 203 -12.80 -7.29 0.92
C SER A 203 -12.47 -7.58 2.38
N GLY A 204 -11.20 -7.78 2.70
CA GLY A 204 -10.76 -8.09 4.04
C GLY A 204 -11.04 -6.97 5.03
N LEU A 205 -10.77 -5.70 4.69
CA LEU A 205 -11.08 -4.58 5.59
C LEU A 205 -12.58 -4.41 5.81
N GLN A 206 -13.41 -4.58 4.79
CA GLN A 206 -14.87 -4.56 4.93
C GLN A 206 -15.35 -5.72 5.81
N SER A 207 -14.78 -6.91 5.67
CA SER A 207 -15.08 -8.06 6.52
C SER A 207 -14.79 -7.77 7.98
N ILE A 208 -13.61 -7.27 8.29
CA ILE A 208 -13.21 -6.96 9.66
C ILE A 208 -14.06 -5.81 10.20
N MET A 209 -14.06 -4.66 9.52
CA MET A 209 -14.63 -3.44 10.10
C MET A 209 -16.15 -3.41 10.08
N LEU A 210 -16.82 -3.95 9.06
CA LEU A 210 -18.28 -3.90 8.95
C LEU A 210 -18.96 -5.15 9.51
N ARG A 211 -18.40 -6.35 9.28
CA ARG A 211 -19.01 -7.60 9.74
C ARG A 211 -18.50 -8.06 11.09
N GLY A 212 -17.28 -7.67 11.46
CA GLY A 212 -16.62 -8.12 12.69
C GLY A 212 -15.92 -9.47 12.53
N ASP A 213 -15.63 -9.86 11.28
CA ASP A 213 -14.94 -11.10 10.96
C ASP A 213 -13.51 -11.08 11.56
N GLY A 214 -13.01 -12.23 12.00
CA GLY A 214 -11.66 -12.37 12.54
C GLY A 214 -10.64 -12.79 11.49
N ILE A 215 -9.37 -12.91 11.92
CA ILE A 215 -8.26 -13.27 11.05
C ILE A 215 -8.49 -14.62 10.33
N SER A 216 -9.18 -15.56 10.96
CA SER A 216 -9.52 -16.87 10.36
C SER A 216 -10.33 -16.75 9.08
N ASP A 217 -11.21 -15.76 9.03
CA ASP A 217 -12.15 -15.57 7.93
C ASP A 217 -11.50 -14.85 6.74
N ILE A 218 -10.49 -14.00 7.04
CA ILE A 218 -9.75 -13.21 6.03
C ILE A 218 -8.41 -13.83 5.63
N ILE A 219 -8.05 -15.01 6.17
CA ILE A 219 -6.75 -15.64 5.91
C ILE A 219 -6.53 -15.91 4.42
N GLY A 220 -7.60 -16.16 3.67
CA GLY A 220 -7.56 -16.29 2.21
C GLY A 220 -7.09 -14.99 1.54
N ASP A 221 -7.65 -13.84 1.92
CA ASP A 221 -7.27 -12.54 1.39
C ASP A 221 -5.81 -12.21 1.72
N VAL A 222 -5.38 -12.47 2.97
CA VAL A 222 -4.00 -12.27 3.41
C VAL A 222 -3.03 -13.16 2.64
N ALA A 223 -3.38 -14.45 2.45
CA ALA A 223 -2.54 -15.39 1.71
C ALA A 223 -2.38 -15.00 0.23
N ILE A 224 -3.45 -14.54 -0.41
CA ILE A 224 -3.42 -14.05 -1.79
C ILE A 224 -2.55 -12.80 -1.90
N LEU A 225 -2.71 -11.83 -1.00
CA LEU A 225 -1.87 -10.63 -0.96
C LEU A 225 -0.39 -10.98 -0.74
N ALA A 226 -0.08 -11.91 0.16
CA ALA A 226 1.28 -12.39 0.36
C ALA A 226 1.84 -13.07 -0.91
N GLY A 227 1.02 -13.85 -1.61
CA GLY A 227 1.35 -14.45 -2.90
C GLY A 227 1.68 -13.40 -3.97
N PHE A 228 0.85 -12.34 -4.10
CA PHE A 228 1.14 -11.22 -4.99
C PHE A 228 2.45 -10.52 -4.64
N SER A 229 2.67 -10.27 -3.34
CA SER A 229 3.92 -9.63 -2.89
C SER A 229 5.14 -10.46 -3.25
N LEU A 230 5.09 -11.79 -3.05
CA LEU A 230 6.19 -12.69 -3.39
C LEU A 230 6.43 -12.76 -4.91
N THR A 231 5.37 -12.83 -5.71
CA THR A 231 5.50 -12.88 -7.18
C THR A 231 6.09 -11.61 -7.79
N LEU A 232 5.81 -10.45 -7.20
CA LEU A 232 6.37 -9.17 -7.64
C LEU A 232 7.81 -8.95 -7.16
N LEU A 233 8.26 -9.68 -6.14
CA LEU A 233 9.62 -9.57 -5.61
C LEU A 233 10.65 -10.37 -6.43
N ILE A 234 10.21 -11.35 -7.23
CA ILE A 234 11.04 -12.23 -8.06
C ILE A 234 11.33 -11.58 -9.42
#